data_905a1cfc3ec622bc21029325f5125e42
#
_entry.id   905a1cfc3ec622bc21029325f5125e42
#
_cell.length_a   1.000
_cell.length_b   1.000
_cell.length_c   1.000
_cell.angle_alpha   90.00
_cell.angle_beta   90.00
_cell.angle_gamma   90.00
#
_symmetry.space_group_name_H-M   'P 1'
#
loop_
_entity.id
_entity.type
_entity.pdbx_description
1 polymer ?
#
loop_
_entity_poly.entity_id
_entity_poly.type
_entity_poly.pdbx_seq_one_letter_code
_entity_poly.pdbx_strand_id
1 'polypeptide(L)'
;VSVFDTLKERGYLAQVTHEEELKKALETEQVTFYMGFDPTADSLHVGHFLALMAMSHMQKAGHRPICLVGGGTGTVGDPSGRTDMRKMLTDEDIEHNCNCFKKQMERFIDFSDGKALMINNGDWLRKLNYIELLRDVGPHFSVNRMLTAECYKQRLERGLTFLEFNYMIMQAYDFMELNRHYGCVLELGGDDQWSNIIAGVELIRRKEAKPSYGMTFNLLTNSEGKKMGKTAKGALWLDPEKTSPYDFYQYWRNVADSDVEKCLALLTFLPMDEVRRLGSYKDQKINEAKQVLAYEVTKLVHGEEEAKKAQEAAQALFSGKGNMDNAPTITITEADFGKKLLDILVDNKVFESKGAGRRLITQNGVSIGDDKWTDVEKVLTAEDLANGDMIVRKGKKKFYRLIKA
;
A
#
# COMPACT_ATOMS: atom_id res chain seq x y z
N VAL A 1 -12.07 -24.29 -9.40
CA VAL A 1 -12.39 -23.09 -8.58
C VAL A 1 -12.04 -21.88 -9.44
N SER A 2 -13.02 -21.01 -9.72
CA SER A 2 -12.79 -19.81 -10.52
C SER A 2 -11.94 -18.81 -9.73
N VAL A 3 -11.27 -17.88 -10.45
CA VAL A 3 -10.54 -16.80 -9.76
C VAL A 3 -11.48 -15.90 -8.94
N PHE A 4 -12.72 -15.75 -9.38
CA PHE A 4 -13.75 -15.04 -8.62
C PHE A 4 -13.95 -15.68 -7.24
N ASP A 5 -14.12 -17.01 -7.20
CA ASP A 5 -14.28 -17.75 -5.95
C ASP A 5 -13.00 -17.64 -5.08
N THR A 6 -11.83 -17.67 -5.69
CA THR A 6 -10.55 -17.47 -4.99
C THR A 6 -10.47 -16.10 -4.33
N LEU A 7 -10.82 -15.03 -5.04
CA LEU A 7 -10.83 -13.67 -4.50
C LEU A 7 -11.86 -13.50 -3.38
N LYS A 8 -13.03 -14.14 -3.53
CA LYS A 8 -14.08 -14.13 -2.52
C LYS A 8 -13.65 -14.88 -1.25
N GLU A 9 -13.11 -16.09 -1.40
CA GLU A 9 -12.62 -16.90 -0.28
C GLU A 9 -11.50 -16.21 0.51
N ARG A 10 -10.60 -15.51 -0.19
CA ARG A 10 -9.49 -14.77 0.43
C ARG A 10 -9.93 -13.48 1.11
N GLY A 11 -11.15 -13.01 0.88
CA GLY A 11 -11.70 -11.83 1.52
C GLY A 11 -11.43 -10.51 0.80
N TYR A 12 -11.06 -10.54 -0.48
CA TYR A 12 -10.85 -9.33 -1.27
C TYR A 12 -12.15 -8.57 -1.56
N LEU A 13 -13.23 -9.27 -1.91
CA LEU A 13 -14.41 -8.67 -2.51
C LEU A 13 -15.24 -7.83 -1.54
N ALA A 14 -15.56 -6.60 -1.94
CA ALA A 14 -16.51 -5.72 -1.27
C ALA A 14 -17.82 -5.63 -2.08
N GLN A 15 -17.78 -5.09 -3.28
CA GLN A 15 -18.94 -4.92 -4.16
C GLN A 15 -18.63 -5.40 -5.59
N VAL A 16 -19.63 -5.87 -6.28
CA VAL A 16 -19.54 -6.38 -7.66
C VAL A 16 -20.77 -5.95 -8.43
N THR A 17 -20.61 -5.55 -9.68
CA THR A 17 -21.72 -5.38 -10.61
C THR A 17 -21.97 -6.69 -11.36
N HIS A 18 -23.24 -7.04 -11.62
CA HIS A 18 -23.59 -8.17 -12.51
C HIS A 18 -22.77 -9.44 -12.18
N GLU A 19 -22.83 -9.87 -10.91
CA GLU A 19 -21.95 -10.93 -10.36
C GLU A 19 -21.96 -12.20 -11.20
N GLU A 20 -23.14 -12.66 -11.62
CA GLU A 20 -23.28 -13.92 -12.36
C GLU A 20 -22.64 -13.84 -13.76
N GLU A 21 -22.85 -12.73 -14.46
CA GLU A 21 -22.29 -12.49 -15.79
C GLU A 21 -20.77 -12.35 -15.72
N LEU A 22 -20.25 -11.58 -14.73
CA LEU A 22 -18.83 -11.44 -14.52
C LEU A 22 -18.16 -12.79 -14.17
N LYS A 23 -18.76 -13.54 -13.28
CA LYS A 23 -18.27 -14.87 -12.90
C LYS A 23 -18.19 -15.80 -14.11
N LYS A 24 -19.23 -15.82 -14.93
CA LYS A 24 -19.26 -16.59 -16.16
C LYS A 24 -18.16 -16.15 -17.13
N ALA A 25 -17.98 -14.85 -17.34
CA ALA A 25 -16.91 -14.31 -18.19
C ALA A 25 -15.54 -14.74 -17.71
N LEU A 26 -15.25 -14.64 -16.41
CA LEU A 26 -14.00 -15.09 -15.81
C LEU A 26 -13.74 -16.61 -15.92
N GLU A 27 -14.79 -17.40 -16.05
CA GLU A 27 -14.68 -18.88 -16.21
C GLU A 27 -14.51 -19.31 -17.65
N THR A 28 -15.01 -18.54 -18.62
CA THR A 28 -15.15 -18.99 -20.02
C THR A 28 -14.25 -18.28 -21.00
N GLU A 29 -13.69 -17.11 -20.65
CA GLU A 29 -12.88 -16.33 -21.57
C GLU A 29 -11.72 -15.61 -20.85
N GLN A 30 -10.75 -15.11 -21.62
CA GLN A 30 -9.75 -14.22 -21.09
C GLN A 30 -10.34 -12.81 -20.93
N VAL A 31 -10.48 -12.35 -19.70
CA VAL A 31 -10.97 -11.02 -19.38
C VAL A 31 -9.79 -10.04 -19.30
N THR A 32 -9.86 -8.96 -20.07
CA THR A 32 -8.97 -7.81 -19.88
C THR A 32 -9.61 -6.88 -18.85
N PHE A 33 -8.85 -6.57 -17.82
CA PHE A 33 -9.28 -5.73 -16.70
C PHE A 33 -8.23 -4.67 -16.37
N TYR A 34 -8.64 -3.60 -15.70
CA TYR A 34 -7.68 -2.57 -15.29
C TYR A 34 -7.90 -2.09 -13.87
N MET A 35 -6.87 -1.48 -13.34
CA MET A 35 -6.91 -0.67 -12.14
C MET A 35 -6.06 0.58 -12.33
N GLY A 36 -6.56 1.72 -11.83
CA GLY A 36 -5.88 2.99 -11.90
C GLY A 36 -5.00 3.26 -10.67
N PHE A 37 -3.86 3.91 -10.91
CA PHE A 37 -2.90 4.29 -9.89
C PHE A 37 -2.48 5.74 -10.11
N ASP A 38 -3.02 6.65 -9.29
CA ASP A 38 -2.62 8.05 -9.34
C ASP A 38 -1.23 8.23 -8.71
N PRO A 39 -0.32 8.92 -9.40
CA PRO A 39 1.09 9.05 -8.99
C PRO A 39 1.26 10.12 -7.90
N THR A 40 0.69 9.88 -6.74
CA THR A 40 0.65 10.84 -5.60
C THR A 40 1.93 10.84 -4.76
N ALA A 41 2.84 9.91 -5.00
CA ALA A 41 4.14 9.78 -4.36
C ALA A 41 5.11 9.02 -5.30
N ASP A 42 6.38 9.02 -4.98
CA ASP A 42 7.44 8.31 -5.72
C ASP A 42 7.61 6.84 -5.30
N SER A 43 6.67 6.30 -4.55
CA SER A 43 6.59 4.88 -4.21
C SER A 43 5.16 4.43 -4.02
N LEU A 44 4.89 3.17 -4.35
CA LEU A 44 3.71 2.44 -3.92
C LEU A 44 3.81 2.16 -2.42
N HIS A 45 2.67 1.97 -1.78
CA HIS A 45 2.55 1.59 -0.37
C HIS A 45 1.67 0.33 -0.22
N VAL A 46 1.48 -0.12 1.02
CA VAL A 46 0.75 -1.36 1.32
C VAL A 46 -0.68 -1.41 0.77
N GLY A 47 -1.36 -0.28 0.67
CA GLY A 47 -2.69 -0.24 0.02
C GLY A 47 -2.65 -0.63 -1.46
N HIS A 48 -1.64 -0.18 -2.19
CA HIS A 48 -1.40 -0.59 -3.57
C HIS A 48 -0.96 -2.07 -3.66
N PHE A 49 -0.18 -2.54 -2.69
CA PHE A 49 0.25 -3.93 -2.64
C PHE A 49 -0.94 -4.90 -2.57
N LEU A 50 -1.95 -4.61 -1.76
CA LEU A 50 -3.19 -5.39 -1.72
C LEU A 50 -3.83 -5.51 -3.11
N ALA A 51 -3.94 -4.38 -3.81
CA ALA A 51 -4.51 -4.33 -5.16
C ALA A 51 -3.69 -5.13 -6.16
N LEU A 52 -2.37 -5.00 -6.13
CA LEU A 52 -1.45 -5.74 -7.00
C LEU A 52 -1.51 -7.26 -6.74
N MET A 53 -1.71 -7.67 -5.50
CA MET A 53 -1.94 -9.08 -5.16
C MET A 53 -3.22 -9.61 -5.80
N ALA A 54 -4.31 -8.87 -5.73
CA ALA A 54 -5.57 -9.25 -6.39
C ALA A 54 -5.40 -9.33 -7.91
N MET A 55 -4.76 -8.33 -8.53
CA MET A 55 -4.45 -8.34 -9.95
C MET A 55 -3.55 -9.52 -10.35
N SER A 56 -2.59 -9.86 -9.50
CA SER A 56 -1.69 -11.01 -9.73
C SER A 56 -2.45 -12.34 -9.68
N HIS A 57 -3.41 -12.51 -8.77
CA HIS A 57 -4.30 -13.68 -8.78
C HIS A 57 -5.09 -13.79 -10.09
N MET A 58 -5.61 -12.67 -10.57
CA MET A 58 -6.34 -12.61 -11.83
C MET A 58 -5.44 -12.98 -13.03
N GLN A 59 -4.21 -12.44 -13.06
CA GLN A 59 -3.26 -12.76 -14.13
C GLN A 59 -2.84 -14.24 -14.12
N LYS A 60 -2.59 -14.79 -12.94
CA LYS A 60 -2.26 -16.23 -12.79
C LYS A 60 -3.40 -17.14 -13.25
N ALA A 61 -4.63 -16.67 -13.17
CA ALA A 61 -5.80 -17.37 -13.68
C ALA A 61 -5.99 -17.23 -15.21
N GLY A 62 -5.10 -16.51 -15.91
CA GLY A 62 -5.11 -16.35 -17.35
C GLY A 62 -5.74 -15.06 -17.88
N HIS A 63 -6.12 -14.13 -17.00
CA HIS A 63 -6.68 -12.83 -17.40
C HIS A 63 -5.58 -11.81 -17.64
N ARG A 64 -5.90 -10.77 -18.40
CA ARG A 64 -4.94 -9.74 -18.83
C ARG A 64 -5.12 -8.43 -18.07
N PRO A 65 -4.21 -8.07 -17.15
CA PRO A 65 -4.26 -6.80 -16.44
C PRO A 65 -3.75 -5.63 -17.28
N ILE A 66 -4.37 -4.47 -17.07
CA ILE A 66 -3.86 -3.16 -17.46
C ILE A 66 -3.60 -2.37 -16.17
N CYS A 67 -2.35 -1.98 -15.96
CA CYS A 67 -1.97 -1.02 -14.93
C CYS A 67 -2.05 0.37 -15.55
N LEU A 68 -3.07 1.15 -15.17
CA LEU A 68 -3.26 2.51 -15.66
C LEU A 68 -2.62 3.49 -14.69
N VAL A 69 -1.55 4.16 -15.12
CA VAL A 69 -0.96 5.24 -14.34
C VAL A 69 -1.62 6.57 -14.65
N GLY A 70 -1.89 7.35 -13.62
CA GLY A 70 -2.69 8.58 -13.70
C GLY A 70 -1.90 9.82 -14.09
N GLY A 71 -1.18 9.82 -15.22
CA GLY A 71 -0.46 11.01 -15.70
C GLY A 71 -1.37 12.20 -16.09
N GLY A 72 -2.66 11.93 -16.37
CA GLY A 72 -3.69 12.94 -16.55
C GLY A 72 -4.46 13.20 -15.26
N THR A 73 -5.06 12.17 -14.67
CA THR A 73 -5.85 12.29 -13.42
C THR A 73 -5.06 12.76 -12.22
N GLY A 74 -3.76 12.46 -12.16
CA GLY A 74 -2.86 12.94 -11.10
C GLY A 74 -2.72 14.46 -11.04
N THR A 75 -2.99 15.17 -12.14
CA THR A 75 -3.02 16.63 -12.16
C THR A 75 -4.26 17.24 -11.49
N VAL A 76 -5.32 16.46 -11.33
CA VAL A 76 -6.60 16.86 -10.74
C VAL A 76 -6.73 16.41 -9.30
N GLY A 77 -6.53 15.13 -9.04
CA GLY A 77 -6.65 14.51 -7.73
C GLY A 77 -8.03 13.96 -7.42
N ASP A 78 -8.08 12.68 -7.07
CA ASP A 78 -9.32 11.97 -6.70
C ASP A 78 -9.83 12.44 -5.34
N PRO A 79 -11.09 12.94 -5.24
CA PRO A 79 -11.69 13.32 -3.97
C PRO A 79 -12.23 12.14 -3.15
N SER A 80 -12.32 10.93 -3.74
CA SER A 80 -12.92 9.75 -3.08
C SER A 80 -12.23 9.38 -1.77
N GLY A 81 -13.03 9.16 -0.72
CA GLY A 81 -12.54 8.77 0.59
C GLY A 81 -11.68 9.82 1.32
N ARG A 82 -11.79 11.10 0.93
CA ARG A 82 -11.02 12.20 1.50
C ARG A 82 -11.91 13.34 2.00
N THR A 83 -11.37 14.04 2.97
CA THR A 83 -12.01 15.25 3.53
C THR A 83 -11.45 16.55 2.99
N ASP A 84 -10.21 16.52 2.48
CA ASP A 84 -9.47 17.69 2.02
C ASP A 84 -8.94 17.48 0.60
N MET A 85 -8.74 18.59 -0.12
CA MET A 85 -8.18 18.58 -1.48
C MET A 85 -6.74 18.05 -1.48
N ARG A 86 -6.37 17.30 -2.52
CA ARG A 86 -4.99 16.84 -2.72
C ARG A 86 -4.07 18.00 -3.08
N LYS A 87 -2.80 17.91 -2.67
CA LYS A 87 -1.76 18.82 -3.16
C LYS A 87 -1.59 18.63 -4.65
N MET A 88 -1.57 19.71 -5.40
CA MET A 88 -1.27 19.69 -6.83
C MET A 88 0.22 19.39 -7.03
N LEU A 89 0.50 18.45 -7.92
CA LEU A 89 1.86 18.04 -8.30
C LEU A 89 2.25 18.71 -9.61
N THR A 90 3.56 18.93 -9.83
CA THR A 90 4.07 19.37 -11.12
C THR A 90 4.08 18.23 -12.14
N ASP A 91 4.21 18.56 -13.43
CA ASP A 91 4.30 17.53 -14.47
C ASP A 91 5.55 16.65 -14.29
N GLU A 92 6.65 17.23 -13.85
CA GLU A 92 7.90 16.52 -13.55
C GLU A 92 7.71 15.54 -12.39
N ASP A 93 7.05 15.97 -11.31
CA ASP A 93 6.71 15.08 -10.18
C ASP A 93 5.86 13.89 -10.64
N ILE A 94 4.86 14.15 -11.46
CA ILE A 94 3.95 13.12 -11.98
C ILE A 94 4.69 12.11 -12.85
N GLU A 95 5.52 12.58 -13.77
CA GLU A 95 6.33 11.70 -14.63
C GLU A 95 7.30 10.84 -13.82
N HIS A 96 8.01 11.47 -12.88
CA HIS A 96 8.91 10.76 -11.97
C HIS A 96 8.17 9.68 -11.18
N ASN A 97 7.05 10.02 -10.55
CA ASN A 97 6.27 9.09 -9.75
C ASN A 97 5.70 7.94 -10.59
N CYS A 98 5.21 8.21 -11.82
CA CYS A 98 4.76 7.17 -12.75
C CYS A 98 5.88 6.18 -13.06
N ASN A 99 7.10 6.64 -13.29
CA ASN A 99 8.25 5.80 -13.57
C ASN A 99 8.64 4.93 -12.36
N CYS A 100 8.55 5.48 -11.15
CA CYS A 100 8.76 4.71 -9.92
C CYS A 100 7.70 3.61 -9.76
N PHE A 101 6.44 3.91 -10.01
CA PHE A 101 5.34 2.93 -9.93
C PHE A 101 5.55 1.77 -10.90
N LYS A 102 5.93 2.07 -12.15
CA LYS A 102 6.18 1.04 -13.18
C LYS A 102 7.19 0.01 -12.71
N LYS A 103 8.32 0.43 -12.18
CA LYS A 103 9.37 -0.47 -11.68
C LYS A 103 8.89 -1.37 -10.54
N GLN A 104 8.07 -0.83 -9.65
CA GLN A 104 7.55 -1.58 -8.51
C GLN A 104 6.47 -2.58 -8.93
N MET A 105 5.61 -2.22 -9.89
CA MET A 105 4.55 -3.08 -10.40
C MET A 105 5.09 -4.33 -11.13
N GLU A 106 6.24 -4.23 -11.79
CA GLU A 106 6.89 -5.33 -12.49
C GLU A 106 7.24 -6.52 -11.58
N ARG A 107 7.31 -6.31 -10.27
CA ARG A 107 7.49 -7.40 -9.31
C ARG A 107 6.26 -8.31 -9.15
N PHE A 108 5.08 -7.77 -9.40
CA PHE A 108 3.81 -8.46 -9.11
C PHE A 108 3.08 -8.87 -10.38
N ILE A 109 3.32 -8.16 -11.47
CA ILE A 109 2.63 -8.31 -12.75
C ILE A 109 3.66 -8.62 -13.83
N ASP A 110 3.39 -9.66 -14.60
CA ASP A 110 4.22 -10.04 -15.76
C ASP A 110 3.76 -9.26 -16.98
N PHE A 111 4.59 -8.33 -17.43
CA PHE A 111 4.35 -7.51 -18.63
C PHE A 111 4.97 -8.08 -19.91
N SER A 112 5.61 -9.23 -19.85
CA SER A 112 6.21 -9.87 -21.03
C SER A 112 5.14 -10.33 -22.02
N ASP A 113 5.49 -10.30 -23.30
CA ASP A 113 4.69 -10.87 -24.40
C ASP A 113 3.22 -10.39 -24.44
N GLY A 114 2.93 -9.18 -23.95
CA GLY A 114 1.58 -8.61 -23.93
C GLY A 114 0.64 -9.26 -22.90
N LYS A 115 1.17 -10.02 -21.95
CA LYS A 115 0.40 -10.63 -20.86
C LYS A 115 -0.22 -9.59 -19.92
N ALA A 116 0.35 -8.40 -19.86
CA ALA A 116 -0.16 -7.22 -19.19
C ALA A 116 0.24 -5.97 -19.95
N LEU A 117 -0.48 -4.88 -19.74
CA LEU A 117 -0.17 -3.59 -20.32
C LEU A 117 0.04 -2.54 -19.23
N MET A 118 0.96 -1.62 -19.48
CA MET A 118 1.15 -0.43 -18.66
C MET A 118 0.84 0.79 -19.51
N ILE A 119 -0.21 1.52 -19.14
CA ILE A 119 -0.78 2.61 -19.94
C ILE A 119 -0.87 3.86 -19.07
N ASN A 120 -0.67 5.03 -19.69
CA ASN A 120 -0.78 6.32 -19.03
C ASN A 120 -2.03 7.04 -19.54
N ASN A 121 -2.99 7.39 -18.69
CA ASN A 121 -4.19 8.10 -19.10
C ASN A 121 -3.92 9.54 -19.57
N GLY A 122 -2.76 10.10 -19.27
CA GLY A 122 -2.30 11.36 -19.85
C GLY A 122 -2.23 11.34 -21.37
N ASP A 123 -2.05 10.15 -21.98
CA ASP A 123 -1.96 10.01 -23.44
C ASP A 123 -3.22 10.44 -24.18
N TRP A 124 -4.39 10.33 -23.56
CA TRP A 124 -5.66 10.82 -24.10
C TRP A 124 -6.23 12.01 -23.33
N LEU A 125 -6.25 12.01 -21.97
CA LEU A 125 -6.90 13.06 -21.18
C LEU A 125 -6.30 14.45 -21.47
N ARG A 126 -4.98 14.54 -21.64
CA ARG A 126 -4.30 15.81 -21.91
C ARG A 126 -4.52 16.37 -23.32
N LYS A 127 -5.04 15.56 -24.21
CA LYS A 127 -5.33 15.94 -25.62
C LYS A 127 -6.80 16.20 -25.89
N LEU A 128 -7.67 15.97 -24.91
CA LEU A 128 -9.11 16.18 -25.07
C LEU A 128 -9.42 17.66 -25.28
N ASN A 129 -10.24 17.92 -26.29
CA ASN A 129 -10.86 19.24 -26.47
C ASN A 129 -12.02 19.39 -25.47
N TYR A 130 -12.00 20.48 -24.71
CA TYR A 130 -13.00 20.70 -23.66
C TYR A 130 -14.44 20.74 -24.18
N ILE A 131 -14.68 21.45 -25.29
CA ILE A 131 -16.04 21.57 -25.88
C ILE A 131 -16.51 20.23 -26.43
N GLU A 132 -15.63 19.49 -27.09
CA GLU A 132 -15.96 18.18 -27.64
C GLU A 132 -16.28 17.19 -26.51
N LEU A 133 -15.52 17.20 -25.42
CA LEU A 133 -15.79 16.38 -24.26
C LEU A 133 -17.14 16.70 -23.63
N LEU A 134 -17.46 17.99 -23.44
CA LEU A 134 -18.75 18.41 -22.90
C LEU A 134 -19.92 17.97 -23.78
N ARG A 135 -19.79 18.05 -25.11
CA ARG A 135 -20.85 17.66 -26.04
C ARG A 135 -21.03 16.16 -26.18
N ASP A 136 -19.92 15.41 -26.13
CA ASP A 136 -19.93 13.97 -26.37
C ASP A 136 -20.21 13.16 -25.09
N VAL A 137 -19.64 13.55 -23.99
CA VAL A 137 -19.70 12.82 -22.71
C VAL A 137 -20.65 13.48 -21.71
N GLY A 138 -20.67 14.82 -21.67
CA GLY A 138 -21.44 15.58 -20.68
C GLY A 138 -22.93 15.21 -20.61
N PRO A 139 -23.66 14.98 -21.73
CA PRO A 139 -25.08 14.60 -21.70
C PRO A 139 -25.36 13.27 -20.98
N HIS A 140 -24.34 12.42 -20.78
CA HIS A 140 -24.48 11.14 -20.12
C HIS A 140 -24.32 11.22 -18.59
N PHE A 141 -23.95 12.40 -18.06
CA PHE A 141 -23.78 12.64 -16.63
C PHE A 141 -24.84 13.62 -16.12
N SER A 142 -25.60 13.21 -15.11
CA SER A 142 -26.53 14.07 -14.39
C SER A 142 -25.83 14.68 -13.17
N VAL A 143 -25.74 16.01 -13.12
CA VAL A 143 -25.15 16.75 -11.99
C VAL A 143 -25.85 16.39 -10.67
N ASN A 144 -27.19 16.33 -10.67
CA ASN A 144 -27.96 15.97 -9.47
C ASN A 144 -27.57 14.57 -8.96
N ARG A 145 -27.44 13.61 -9.87
CA ARG A 145 -27.03 12.24 -9.52
C ARG A 145 -25.58 12.19 -9.03
N MET A 146 -24.67 12.92 -9.67
CA MET A 146 -23.26 13.00 -9.25
C MET A 146 -23.15 13.58 -7.83
N LEU A 147 -23.88 14.63 -7.51
CA LEU A 147 -23.86 15.26 -6.19
C LEU A 147 -24.34 14.33 -5.06
N THR A 148 -25.13 13.30 -5.37
CA THR A 148 -25.53 12.28 -4.38
C THR A 148 -24.55 11.13 -4.26
N ALA A 149 -23.51 11.07 -5.10
CA ALA A 149 -22.53 10.00 -5.06
C ALA A 149 -21.69 10.02 -3.76
N GLU A 150 -21.43 8.84 -3.23
CA GLU A 150 -20.69 8.70 -1.97
C GLU A 150 -19.30 9.35 -1.99
N CYS A 151 -18.62 9.29 -3.14
CA CYS A 151 -17.30 9.90 -3.32
C CYS A 151 -17.28 11.43 -3.11
N TYR A 152 -18.41 12.11 -3.25
CA TYR A 152 -18.51 13.56 -3.07
C TYR A 152 -19.09 13.99 -1.72
N LYS A 153 -19.84 13.15 -1.02
CA LYS A 153 -20.56 13.53 0.22
C LYS A 153 -19.68 14.20 1.26
N GLN A 154 -18.53 13.61 1.56
CA GLN A 154 -17.62 14.15 2.57
C GLN A 154 -17.01 15.50 2.16
N ARG A 155 -16.86 15.71 0.83
CA ARG A 155 -16.30 16.95 0.29
C ARG A 155 -17.32 18.08 0.20
N LEU A 156 -18.61 17.78 -0.01
CA LEU A 156 -19.67 18.77 -0.10
C LEU A 156 -19.78 19.63 1.16
N GLU A 157 -19.58 19.05 2.33
CA GLU A 157 -19.62 19.78 3.62
C GLU A 157 -18.48 20.78 3.78
N ARG A 158 -17.31 20.51 3.15
CA ARG A 158 -16.09 21.32 3.27
C ARG A 158 -15.76 22.14 2.02
N GLY A 159 -16.54 21.99 1.00
CA GLY A 159 -16.35 22.62 -0.31
C GLY A 159 -15.67 21.69 -1.33
N LEU A 160 -16.45 21.27 -2.31
CA LEU A 160 -15.97 20.50 -3.47
C LEU A 160 -15.65 21.47 -4.60
N THR A 161 -14.42 21.46 -5.12
CA THR A 161 -14.07 22.30 -6.26
C THR A 161 -14.59 21.69 -7.56
N PHE A 162 -14.83 22.53 -8.59
CA PHE A 162 -15.20 22.08 -9.92
C PHE A 162 -14.14 21.14 -10.52
N LEU A 163 -12.86 21.38 -10.24
CA LEU A 163 -11.76 20.51 -10.63
C LEU A 163 -11.96 19.09 -10.12
N GLU A 164 -12.15 18.92 -8.80
CA GLU A 164 -12.37 17.62 -8.18
C GLU A 164 -13.67 16.95 -8.61
N PHE A 165 -14.71 17.75 -8.86
CA PHE A 165 -16.00 17.26 -9.34
C PHE A 165 -15.92 16.57 -10.71
N ASN A 166 -14.99 16.99 -11.55
CA ASN A 166 -14.77 16.38 -12.86
C ASN A 166 -14.01 15.06 -12.82
N TYR A 167 -13.42 14.68 -11.67
CA TYR A 167 -12.60 13.46 -11.59
C TYR A 167 -13.38 12.20 -11.99
N MET A 168 -14.61 12.04 -11.52
CA MET A 168 -15.49 10.92 -11.90
C MET A 168 -15.67 10.78 -13.40
N ILE A 169 -15.83 11.90 -14.10
CA ILE A 169 -16.00 11.93 -15.56
C ILE A 169 -14.72 11.46 -16.26
N MET A 170 -13.56 11.88 -15.76
CA MET A 170 -12.26 11.47 -16.33
C MET A 170 -12.01 9.97 -16.13
N GLN A 171 -12.30 9.43 -14.95
CA GLN A 171 -12.15 8.00 -14.70
C GLN A 171 -13.13 7.16 -15.51
N ALA A 172 -14.37 7.62 -15.68
CA ALA A 172 -15.33 6.97 -16.56
C ALA A 172 -14.88 7.00 -18.03
N TYR A 173 -14.28 8.10 -18.46
CA TYR A 173 -13.71 8.23 -19.79
C TYR A 173 -12.53 7.28 -19.99
N ASP A 174 -11.66 7.12 -19.00
CA ASP A 174 -10.58 6.14 -19.02
C ASP A 174 -11.09 4.72 -19.27
N PHE A 175 -12.12 4.32 -18.55
CA PHE A 175 -12.70 2.98 -18.74
C PHE A 175 -13.25 2.79 -20.15
N MET A 176 -13.94 3.79 -20.69
CA MET A 176 -14.47 3.77 -22.06
C MET A 176 -13.33 3.69 -23.09
N GLU A 177 -12.26 4.46 -22.94
CA GLU A 177 -11.07 4.39 -23.81
C GLU A 177 -10.42 3.02 -23.77
N LEU A 178 -10.21 2.45 -22.58
CA LEU A 178 -9.65 1.12 -22.43
C LEU A 178 -10.58 0.03 -23.01
N ASN A 179 -11.89 0.20 -22.90
CA ASN A 179 -12.86 -0.70 -23.51
C ASN A 179 -12.77 -0.65 -25.06
N ARG A 180 -12.72 0.55 -25.62
CA ARG A 180 -12.66 0.77 -27.08
C ARG A 180 -11.39 0.21 -27.71
N HIS A 181 -10.24 0.47 -27.11
CA HIS A 181 -8.94 0.21 -27.71
C HIS A 181 -8.28 -1.09 -27.27
N TYR A 182 -8.63 -1.63 -26.10
CA TYR A 182 -8.00 -2.81 -25.53
C TYR A 182 -8.98 -3.93 -25.17
N GLY A 183 -10.27 -3.75 -25.40
CA GLY A 183 -11.28 -4.73 -25.02
C GLY A 183 -11.41 -4.91 -23.49
N CYS A 184 -11.02 -3.89 -22.72
CA CYS A 184 -11.12 -3.91 -21.27
C CYS A 184 -12.59 -3.87 -20.84
N VAL A 185 -13.07 -4.87 -20.11
CA VAL A 185 -14.47 -5.00 -19.70
C VAL A 185 -14.68 -4.97 -18.18
N LEU A 186 -13.61 -4.92 -17.39
CA LEU A 186 -13.68 -4.95 -15.95
C LEU A 186 -12.76 -3.88 -15.35
N GLU A 187 -13.30 -3.07 -14.45
CA GLU A 187 -12.54 -2.13 -13.62
C GLU A 187 -12.48 -2.62 -12.18
N LEU A 188 -11.27 -2.61 -11.60
CA LEU A 188 -10.99 -2.91 -10.21
C LEU A 188 -10.65 -1.65 -9.43
N GLY A 189 -10.99 -1.62 -8.15
CA GLY A 189 -10.61 -0.53 -7.25
C GLY A 189 -10.84 -0.87 -5.78
N GLY A 190 -10.35 -0.01 -4.88
CA GLY A 190 -10.78 -0.04 -3.48
C GLY A 190 -12.26 0.32 -3.36
N ASP A 191 -12.89 -0.02 -2.24
CA ASP A 191 -14.34 0.20 -2.08
C ASP A 191 -14.74 1.68 -2.11
N ASP A 192 -13.83 2.59 -1.83
CA ASP A 192 -13.99 4.03 -2.00
C ASP A 192 -14.11 4.48 -3.46
N GLN A 193 -13.77 3.61 -4.42
CA GLN A 193 -13.84 3.85 -5.87
C GLN A 193 -15.19 3.45 -6.50
N TRP A 194 -16.11 2.88 -5.74
CA TRP A 194 -17.35 2.32 -6.28
C TRP A 194 -18.14 3.29 -7.16
N SER A 195 -18.32 4.54 -6.71
CA SER A 195 -19.05 5.54 -7.48
C SER A 195 -18.37 5.86 -8.82
N ASN A 196 -17.04 5.98 -8.83
CA ASN A 196 -16.28 6.24 -10.05
C ASN A 196 -16.35 5.06 -11.03
N ILE A 197 -16.28 3.83 -10.51
CA ILE A 197 -16.37 2.60 -11.30
C ILE A 197 -17.75 2.47 -11.95
N ILE A 198 -18.82 2.67 -11.18
CA ILE A 198 -20.21 2.64 -11.69
C ILE A 198 -20.41 3.68 -12.79
N ALA A 199 -19.85 4.88 -12.65
CA ALA A 199 -19.94 5.92 -13.68
C ALA A 199 -19.33 5.46 -15.00
N GLY A 200 -18.22 4.73 -14.98
CA GLY A 200 -17.59 4.14 -16.16
C GLY A 200 -18.44 3.04 -16.80
N VAL A 201 -18.97 2.13 -16.00
CA VAL A 201 -19.89 1.07 -16.46
C VAL A 201 -21.10 1.67 -17.16
N GLU A 202 -21.71 2.71 -16.59
CA GLU A 202 -22.86 3.41 -17.19
C GLU A 202 -22.50 4.17 -18.46
N LEU A 203 -21.34 4.81 -18.51
CA LEU A 203 -20.89 5.53 -19.71
C LEU A 203 -20.70 4.56 -20.89
N ILE A 204 -20.05 3.42 -20.66
CA ILE A 204 -19.85 2.38 -21.69
C ILE A 204 -21.20 1.83 -22.15
N ARG A 205 -22.12 1.55 -21.24
CA ARG A 205 -23.46 1.08 -21.60
C ARG A 205 -24.19 2.07 -22.50
N ARG A 206 -24.13 3.37 -22.19
CA ARG A 206 -24.83 4.41 -22.94
C ARG A 206 -24.20 4.75 -24.29
N LYS A 207 -22.85 4.77 -24.31
CA LYS A 207 -22.09 5.20 -25.50
C LYS A 207 -21.80 4.05 -26.46
N GLU A 208 -21.43 2.88 -25.91
CA GLU A 208 -20.94 1.73 -26.68
C GLU A 208 -21.98 0.61 -26.83
N ALA A 209 -23.09 0.68 -26.07
CA ALA A 209 -24.10 -0.39 -25.98
C ALA A 209 -23.49 -1.76 -25.67
N LYS A 210 -22.44 -1.78 -24.83
CA LYS A 210 -21.71 -2.98 -24.44
C LYS A 210 -21.81 -3.19 -22.93
N PRO A 211 -21.77 -4.45 -22.47
CA PRO A 211 -21.65 -4.75 -21.05
C PRO A 211 -20.21 -4.46 -20.57
N SER A 212 -20.10 -3.98 -19.35
CA SER A 212 -18.84 -3.86 -18.61
C SER A 212 -19.13 -4.07 -17.13
N TYR A 213 -18.07 -4.32 -16.37
CA TYR A 213 -18.19 -4.76 -14.99
C TYR A 213 -17.27 -3.94 -14.08
N GLY A 214 -17.67 -3.85 -12.84
CA GLY A 214 -16.87 -3.26 -11.77
C GLY A 214 -16.80 -4.20 -10.56
N MET A 215 -15.66 -4.21 -9.90
CA MET A 215 -15.42 -4.98 -8.69
C MET A 215 -14.56 -4.18 -7.74
N THR A 216 -14.99 -4.06 -6.50
CA THR A 216 -14.22 -3.36 -5.47
C THR A 216 -13.68 -4.31 -4.42
N PHE A 217 -12.58 -3.90 -3.81
CA PHE A 217 -11.91 -4.62 -2.74
C PHE A 217 -12.08 -3.91 -1.41
N ASN A 218 -12.20 -4.70 -0.35
CA ASN A 218 -12.15 -4.20 1.01
C ASN A 218 -10.81 -3.48 1.25
N LEU A 219 -10.85 -2.36 1.95
CA LEU A 219 -9.64 -1.70 2.40
C LEU A 219 -8.93 -2.58 3.44
N LEU A 220 -7.60 -2.57 3.42
CA LEU A 220 -6.81 -3.32 4.39
C LEU A 220 -6.90 -2.63 5.76
N THR A 221 -7.71 -3.17 6.63
CA THR A 221 -7.94 -2.68 8.00
C THR A 221 -7.57 -3.73 9.02
N ASN A 222 -7.12 -3.28 10.20
CA ASN A 222 -6.90 -4.17 11.33
C ASN A 222 -8.23 -4.52 12.04
N SER A 223 -8.16 -5.36 13.07
CA SER A 223 -9.31 -5.77 13.88
C SER A 223 -10.05 -4.62 14.60
N GLU A 224 -9.39 -3.46 14.74
CA GLU A 224 -9.99 -2.24 15.30
C GLU A 224 -10.63 -1.34 14.22
N GLY A 225 -10.66 -1.77 12.96
CA GLY A 225 -11.17 -1.00 11.82
C GLY A 225 -10.24 0.12 11.32
N LYS A 226 -9.01 0.19 11.81
CA LYS A 226 -8.03 1.19 11.36
C LYS A 226 -7.29 0.69 10.11
N LYS A 227 -7.06 1.59 9.16
CA LYS A 227 -6.25 1.28 7.96
C LYS A 227 -4.85 0.81 8.36
N MET A 228 -4.45 -0.36 7.84
CA MET A 228 -3.11 -0.90 8.01
C MET A 228 -2.11 -0.21 7.08
N GLY A 229 -0.81 -0.43 7.33
CA GLY A 229 0.26 0.16 6.51
C GLY A 229 0.56 1.62 6.85
N LYS A 230 0.14 2.09 8.01
CA LYS A 230 0.57 3.38 8.58
C LYS A 230 1.38 3.15 9.84
N THR A 231 2.51 3.83 9.94
CA THR A 231 3.41 3.80 11.10
C THR A 231 3.56 5.22 11.64
N ALA A 232 4.22 5.36 12.78
CA ALA A 232 4.61 6.68 13.30
C ALA A 232 5.50 7.48 12.31
N LYS A 233 6.18 6.77 11.41
CA LYS A 233 7.03 7.35 10.35
C LYS A 233 6.27 7.63 9.04
N GLY A 234 4.95 7.42 8.99
CA GLY A 234 4.12 7.60 7.81
C GLY A 234 3.68 6.29 7.17
N ALA A 235 3.50 6.26 5.85
CA ALA A 235 3.09 5.06 5.14
C ALA A 235 4.17 3.97 5.18
N LEU A 236 3.74 2.71 5.09
CA LEU A 236 4.63 1.57 4.86
C LEU A 236 4.88 1.44 3.36
N TRP A 237 6.02 1.93 2.92
CA TRP A 237 6.38 2.02 1.52
C TRP A 237 6.94 0.70 0.97
N LEU A 238 6.74 0.46 -0.31
CA LEU A 238 7.36 -0.68 -1.02
C LEU A 238 8.80 -0.38 -1.46
N ASP A 239 9.19 0.89 -1.53
CA ASP A 239 10.56 1.31 -1.80
C ASP A 239 11.47 1.00 -0.59
N PRO A 240 12.53 0.20 -0.77
CA PRO A 240 13.44 -0.18 0.32
C PRO A 240 14.23 1.01 0.91
N GLU A 241 14.37 2.11 0.17
CA GLU A 241 15.02 3.32 0.67
C GLU A 241 14.10 4.15 1.59
N LYS A 242 12.78 4.00 1.43
CA LYS A 242 11.78 4.69 2.26
C LYS A 242 11.35 3.87 3.47
N THR A 243 11.19 2.58 3.31
CA THR A 243 10.94 1.60 4.36
C THR A 243 11.89 0.43 4.15
N SER A 244 12.86 0.26 5.04
CA SER A 244 13.83 -0.82 4.90
C SER A 244 13.14 -2.21 4.89
N PRO A 245 13.72 -3.21 4.21
CA PRO A 245 13.21 -4.58 4.26
C PRO A 245 13.05 -5.11 5.69
N TYR A 246 13.95 -4.73 6.60
CA TYR A 246 13.85 -5.08 8.00
C TYR A 246 12.64 -4.44 8.69
N ASP A 247 12.42 -3.13 8.52
CA ASP A 247 11.25 -2.43 9.09
C ASP A 247 9.94 -2.95 8.48
N PHE A 248 9.96 -3.26 7.19
CA PHE A 248 8.83 -3.88 6.48
C PHE A 248 8.51 -5.27 7.07
N TYR A 249 9.51 -6.11 7.26
CA TYR A 249 9.39 -7.41 7.92
C TYR A 249 8.82 -7.27 9.34
N GLN A 250 9.37 -6.38 10.14
CA GLN A 250 8.96 -6.17 11.53
C GLN A 250 7.52 -5.67 11.66
N TYR A 251 7.04 -4.88 10.71
CA TYR A 251 5.63 -4.47 10.72
C TYR A 251 4.69 -5.68 10.71
N TRP A 252 4.91 -6.61 9.78
CA TRP A 252 4.08 -7.82 9.65
C TRP A 252 4.30 -8.81 10.77
N ARG A 253 5.52 -8.91 11.25
CA ARG A 253 5.87 -9.73 12.41
C ARG A 253 5.15 -9.29 13.69
N ASN A 254 4.71 -8.06 13.76
CA ASN A 254 4.09 -7.41 14.93
C ASN A 254 2.60 -7.10 14.77
N VAL A 255 1.93 -7.61 13.76
CA VAL A 255 0.47 -7.49 13.65
C VAL A 255 -0.24 -8.17 14.82
N ALA A 256 -1.45 -7.73 15.14
CA ALA A 256 -2.24 -8.38 16.18
C ALA A 256 -2.55 -9.84 15.82
N ASP A 257 -2.67 -10.70 16.82
CA ASP A 257 -2.96 -12.13 16.62
C ASP A 257 -4.23 -12.34 15.78
N SER A 258 -5.25 -11.53 16.02
CA SER A 258 -6.52 -11.56 15.29
C SER A 258 -6.43 -11.13 13.82
N ASP A 259 -5.36 -10.48 13.40
CA ASP A 259 -5.16 -10.00 12.03
C ASP A 259 -4.32 -10.95 11.16
N VAL A 260 -3.70 -11.97 11.76
CA VAL A 260 -2.75 -12.86 11.08
C VAL A 260 -3.38 -13.62 9.93
N GLU A 261 -4.50 -14.29 10.14
CA GLU A 261 -5.18 -15.07 9.10
C GLU A 261 -5.61 -14.20 7.92
N LYS A 262 -6.22 -13.05 8.21
CA LYS A 262 -6.62 -12.06 7.20
C LYS A 262 -5.43 -11.57 6.37
N CYS A 263 -4.34 -11.22 7.01
CA CYS A 263 -3.13 -10.76 6.32
C CYS A 263 -2.51 -11.87 5.46
N LEU A 264 -2.44 -13.10 5.96
CA LEU A 264 -1.98 -14.27 5.18
C LEU A 264 -2.85 -14.48 3.94
N ALA A 265 -4.18 -14.41 4.08
CA ALA A 265 -5.10 -14.59 2.97
C ALA A 265 -4.96 -13.52 1.88
N LEU A 266 -4.84 -12.25 2.27
CA LEU A 266 -4.83 -11.11 1.37
C LEU A 266 -3.45 -10.80 0.77
N LEU A 267 -2.37 -11.06 1.51
CA LEU A 267 -1.03 -10.56 1.17
C LEU A 267 -0.02 -11.66 0.81
N THR A 268 -0.46 -12.91 0.73
CA THR A 268 0.38 -14.04 0.31
C THR A 268 -0.32 -14.89 -0.73
N PHE A 269 0.43 -15.75 -1.40
CA PHE A 269 -0.09 -16.76 -2.31
C PHE A 269 -0.22 -18.14 -1.65
N LEU A 270 -0.06 -18.23 -0.36
CA LEU A 270 -0.22 -19.51 0.35
C LEU A 270 -1.62 -20.08 0.11
N PRO A 271 -1.75 -21.41 -0.07
CA PRO A 271 -3.06 -22.07 -0.16
C PRO A 271 -3.94 -21.77 1.06
N MET A 272 -5.24 -21.67 0.87
CA MET A 272 -6.15 -21.28 1.95
C MET A 272 -6.24 -22.30 3.10
N ASP A 273 -6.00 -23.57 2.86
CA ASP A 273 -5.85 -24.58 3.91
C ASP A 273 -4.66 -24.27 4.83
N GLU A 274 -3.52 -23.89 4.24
CA GLU A 274 -2.34 -23.44 4.99
C GLU A 274 -2.59 -22.14 5.74
N VAL A 275 -3.27 -21.17 5.10
CA VAL A 275 -3.67 -19.91 5.75
C VAL A 275 -4.53 -20.16 6.98
N ARG A 276 -5.52 -21.05 6.87
CA ARG A 276 -6.40 -21.40 7.99
C ARG A 276 -5.65 -22.16 9.08
N ARG A 277 -4.76 -23.08 8.69
CA ARG A 277 -3.91 -23.81 9.63
C ARG A 277 -3.07 -22.86 10.48
N LEU A 278 -2.35 -21.94 9.84
CA LEU A 278 -1.53 -20.95 10.50
C LEU A 278 -2.36 -19.96 11.35
N GLY A 279 -3.50 -19.51 10.81
CA GLY A 279 -4.42 -18.60 11.50
C GLY A 279 -5.10 -19.22 12.72
N SER A 280 -5.18 -20.55 12.80
CA SER A 280 -5.76 -21.27 13.94
C SER A 280 -4.83 -21.34 15.16
N TYR A 281 -3.55 -21.01 15.00
CA TYR A 281 -2.58 -21.07 16.09
C TYR A 281 -2.92 -20.10 17.23
N LYS A 282 -2.70 -20.55 18.47
CA LYS A 282 -3.00 -19.79 19.69
C LYS A 282 -1.74 -19.56 20.51
N ASP A 283 -1.83 -18.60 21.42
CA ASP A 283 -0.78 -18.28 22.39
C ASP A 283 0.58 -18.05 21.70
N GLN A 284 1.64 -18.66 22.22
CA GLN A 284 2.97 -18.47 21.66
C GLN A 284 3.14 -19.02 20.25
N LYS A 285 2.34 -20.02 19.87
CA LYS A 285 2.42 -20.66 18.55
C LYS A 285 1.99 -19.72 17.41
N ILE A 286 1.14 -18.71 17.65
CA ILE A 286 0.79 -17.70 16.66
C ILE A 286 2.01 -16.93 16.13
N ASN A 287 3.11 -16.89 16.92
CA ASN A 287 4.35 -16.25 16.49
C ASN A 287 4.99 -16.95 15.28
N GLU A 288 4.79 -18.26 15.12
CA GLU A 288 5.24 -19.00 13.94
C GLU A 288 4.47 -18.51 12.70
N ALA A 289 3.16 -18.35 12.81
CA ALA A 289 2.33 -17.81 11.72
C ALA A 289 2.72 -16.36 11.36
N LYS A 290 3.05 -15.52 12.36
CA LYS A 290 3.55 -14.15 12.14
C LYS A 290 4.90 -14.13 11.43
N GLN A 291 5.77 -15.08 11.72
CA GLN A 291 7.06 -15.24 11.03
C GLN A 291 6.86 -15.62 9.57
N VAL A 292 5.96 -16.56 9.29
CA VAL A 292 5.59 -16.94 7.92
C VAL A 292 5.00 -15.75 7.18
N LEU A 293 4.07 -15.03 7.77
CA LEU A 293 3.48 -13.81 7.18
C LEU A 293 4.56 -12.78 6.83
N ALA A 294 5.40 -12.43 7.78
CA ALA A 294 6.45 -11.44 7.59
C ALA A 294 7.46 -11.86 6.51
N TYR A 295 7.85 -13.13 6.50
CA TYR A 295 8.75 -13.68 5.50
C TYR A 295 8.13 -13.64 4.09
N GLU A 296 6.93 -14.19 3.92
CA GLU A 296 6.27 -14.27 2.63
C GLU A 296 5.98 -12.88 2.03
N VAL A 297 5.50 -11.96 2.83
CA VAL A 297 5.21 -10.58 2.37
C VAL A 297 6.48 -9.83 2.02
N THR A 298 7.53 -9.94 2.83
CA THR A 298 8.83 -9.32 2.55
C THR A 298 9.48 -9.93 1.30
N LYS A 299 9.38 -11.24 1.12
CA LYS A 299 9.85 -11.94 -0.10
C LYS A 299 9.18 -11.42 -1.36
N LEU A 300 7.86 -11.22 -1.33
CA LEU A 300 7.11 -10.70 -2.48
C LEU A 300 7.53 -9.27 -2.84
N VAL A 301 7.76 -8.41 -1.86
CA VAL A 301 8.07 -6.99 -2.07
C VAL A 301 9.56 -6.74 -2.31
N HIS A 302 10.44 -7.37 -1.55
CA HIS A 302 11.90 -7.09 -1.53
C HIS A 302 12.77 -8.22 -2.05
N GLY A 303 12.21 -9.38 -2.33
CA GLY A 303 12.94 -10.58 -2.77
C GLY A 303 13.33 -11.51 -1.63
N GLU A 304 13.68 -12.74 -1.99
CA GLU A 304 13.95 -13.80 -1.03
C GLU A 304 15.19 -13.54 -0.20
N GLU A 305 16.24 -12.97 -0.77
CA GLU A 305 17.49 -12.66 -0.07
C GLU A 305 17.26 -11.66 1.06
N GLU A 306 16.56 -10.55 0.77
CA GLU A 306 16.23 -9.54 1.75
C GLU A 306 15.26 -10.05 2.83
N ALA A 307 14.32 -10.94 2.46
CA ALA A 307 13.43 -11.58 3.41
C ALA A 307 14.20 -12.49 4.38
N LYS A 308 15.16 -13.27 3.91
CA LYS A 308 16.04 -14.10 4.74
C LYS A 308 16.88 -13.25 5.70
N LYS A 309 17.52 -12.20 5.19
CA LYS A 309 18.32 -11.27 6.02
C LYS A 309 17.48 -10.62 7.12
N ALA A 310 16.27 -10.16 6.78
CA ALA A 310 15.38 -9.55 7.75
C ALA A 310 14.91 -10.55 8.81
N GLN A 311 14.59 -11.78 8.42
CA GLN A 311 14.18 -12.84 9.33
C GLN A 311 15.32 -13.25 10.27
N GLU A 312 16.52 -13.44 9.76
CA GLU A 312 17.70 -13.78 10.54
C GLU A 312 18.04 -12.67 11.56
N ALA A 313 18.02 -11.42 11.12
CA ALA A 313 18.20 -10.27 12.00
C ALA A 313 17.18 -10.23 13.14
N ALA A 314 15.90 -10.45 12.81
CA ALA A 314 14.83 -10.49 13.80
C ALA A 314 15.01 -11.65 14.80
N GLN A 315 15.34 -12.84 14.32
CA GLN A 315 15.58 -14.02 15.17
C GLN A 315 16.79 -13.83 16.07
N ALA A 316 17.86 -13.27 15.55
CA ALA A 316 19.10 -12.98 16.26
C ALA A 316 18.86 -12.05 17.45
N LEU A 317 18.05 -11.02 17.26
CA LEU A 317 17.66 -10.08 18.32
C LEU A 317 16.82 -10.74 19.43
N PHE A 318 16.03 -11.78 19.10
CA PHE A 318 15.25 -12.53 20.09
C PHE A 318 16.09 -13.54 20.88
N SER A 319 17.14 -14.09 20.26
CA SER A 319 17.98 -15.11 20.87
C SER A 319 19.16 -14.55 21.68
N GLY A 320 19.40 -13.24 21.61
CA GLY A 320 20.57 -12.59 22.25
C GLY A 320 21.92 -12.99 21.64
N LYS A 321 21.95 -13.67 20.50
CA LYS A 321 23.15 -14.24 19.85
C LYS A 321 23.39 -13.80 18.41
N GLY A 322 22.77 -12.72 17.94
CA GLY A 322 22.77 -12.43 16.53
C GLY A 322 23.67 -11.31 16.05
N ASN A 323 24.04 -11.42 14.79
CA ASN A 323 24.71 -10.35 14.05
C ASN A 323 23.73 -9.19 13.85
N MET A 324 24.01 -8.07 14.50
CA MET A 324 23.16 -6.87 14.50
C MET A 324 23.32 -5.98 13.26
N ASP A 325 24.00 -6.46 12.22
CA ASP A 325 24.34 -5.65 11.05
C ASP A 325 23.12 -5.16 10.25
N ASN A 326 21.96 -5.78 10.44
CA ASN A 326 20.69 -5.44 9.75
C ASN A 326 19.67 -4.70 10.63
N ALA A 327 19.99 -4.32 11.88
CA ALA A 327 19.11 -3.49 12.70
C ALA A 327 19.06 -2.05 12.15
N PRO A 328 17.94 -1.31 12.31
CA PRO A 328 17.90 0.11 11.95
C PRO A 328 19.08 0.86 12.54
N THR A 329 19.88 1.44 11.65
CA THR A 329 21.15 2.07 12.02
C THR A 329 21.02 3.58 12.06
N ILE A 330 21.53 4.19 13.11
CA ILE A 330 21.65 5.62 13.31
C ILE A 330 23.13 5.97 13.22
N THR A 331 23.50 6.76 12.22
CA THR A 331 24.88 7.21 12.05
C THR A 331 25.14 8.41 12.96
N ILE A 332 26.12 8.28 13.84
CA ILE A 332 26.55 9.29 14.81
C ILE A 332 27.76 10.00 14.24
N THR A 333 27.66 11.31 14.14
CA THR A 333 28.75 12.20 13.70
C THR A 333 29.50 12.77 14.90
N GLU A 334 30.68 13.35 14.66
CA GLU A 334 31.44 14.04 15.71
C GLU A 334 30.64 15.17 16.40
N ALA A 335 29.69 15.80 15.67
CA ALA A 335 28.83 16.85 16.21
C ALA A 335 27.74 16.32 17.19
N ASP A 336 27.52 15.02 17.24
CA ASP A 336 26.52 14.38 18.12
C ASP A 336 27.09 14.00 19.48
N PHE A 337 28.40 13.89 19.59
CA PHE A 337 29.04 13.70 20.90
C PHE A 337 28.86 14.95 21.77
N GLY A 338 28.53 14.71 23.02
CA GLY A 338 28.17 15.75 23.99
C GLY A 338 26.69 16.15 24.00
N LYS A 339 25.89 15.65 23.05
CA LYS A 339 24.42 15.78 23.11
C LYS A 339 23.78 14.72 24.00
N LYS A 340 22.60 15.04 24.54
CA LYS A 340 21.82 14.02 25.26
C LYS A 340 21.39 12.90 24.31
N LEU A 341 21.59 11.67 24.73
CA LEU A 341 21.21 10.51 23.93
C LEU A 341 19.70 10.51 23.61
N LEU A 342 18.87 10.98 24.53
CA LEU A 342 17.43 11.12 24.32
C LEU A 342 17.12 12.05 23.12
N ASP A 343 17.83 13.19 23.01
CA ASP A 343 17.62 14.15 21.92
C ASP A 343 17.99 13.56 20.57
N ILE A 344 19.14 12.88 20.50
CA ILE A 344 19.57 12.16 19.30
C ILE A 344 18.53 11.14 18.84
N LEU A 345 17.98 10.39 19.76
CA LEU A 345 16.98 9.35 19.47
C LEU A 345 15.62 9.94 19.08
N VAL A 346 15.26 11.12 19.58
CA VAL A 346 14.06 11.87 19.14
C VAL A 346 14.26 12.40 17.74
N ASP A 347 15.40 13.01 17.45
CA ASP A 347 15.74 13.56 16.12
C ASP A 347 15.74 12.45 15.04
N ASN A 348 16.17 11.25 15.41
CA ASN A 348 16.13 10.05 14.57
C ASN A 348 14.81 9.27 14.65
N LYS A 349 13.75 9.86 15.20
CA LYS A 349 12.38 9.31 15.26
C LYS A 349 12.27 7.94 15.98
N VAL A 350 13.20 7.63 16.84
CA VAL A 350 13.09 6.46 17.73
C VAL A 350 12.01 6.70 18.78
N PHE A 351 11.92 7.91 19.29
CA PHE A 351 10.82 8.37 20.14
C PHE A 351 10.00 9.44 19.42
N GLU A 352 8.70 9.45 19.64
CA GLU A 352 7.76 10.42 19.07
C GLU A 352 8.00 11.85 19.59
N SER A 353 8.45 11.96 20.84
CA SER A 353 8.78 13.20 21.50
C SER A 353 9.70 12.96 22.70
N LYS A 354 10.34 14.03 23.18
CA LYS A 354 11.15 14.00 24.42
C LYS A 354 10.35 13.49 25.62
N GLY A 355 9.09 13.92 25.72
CA GLY A 355 8.19 13.48 26.80
C GLY A 355 7.87 11.99 26.74
N ALA A 356 7.64 11.46 25.55
CA ALA A 356 7.41 10.02 25.34
C ALA A 356 8.65 9.20 25.64
N GLY A 357 9.82 9.66 25.21
CA GLY A 357 11.10 9.02 25.52
C GLY A 357 11.40 8.98 27.03
N ARG A 358 11.23 10.12 27.72
CA ARG A 358 11.41 10.19 29.19
C ARG A 358 10.52 9.20 29.93
N ARG A 359 9.24 9.15 29.60
CA ARG A 359 8.30 8.18 30.23
C ARG A 359 8.75 6.74 30.04
N LEU A 360 9.16 6.35 28.84
CA LEU A 360 9.62 5.00 28.56
C LEU A 360 10.90 4.66 29.32
N ILE A 361 11.85 5.59 29.42
CA ILE A 361 13.10 5.41 30.16
C ILE A 361 12.79 5.23 31.66
N THR A 362 12.00 6.12 32.26
CA THR A 362 11.64 6.04 33.70
C THR A 362 10.79 4.81 34.03
N GLN A 363 10.06 4.25 33.09
CA GLN A 363 9.29 3.02 33.23
C GLN A 363 10.12 1.74 32.93
N ASN A 364 11.43 1.85 32.82
CA ASN A 364 12.34 0.75 32.45
C ASN A 364 11.99 0.09 31.09
N GLY A 365 11.35 0.84 30.21
CA GLY A 365 10.95 0.39 28.87
C GLY A 365 12.08 0.44 27.84
N VAL A 366 13.26 0.96 28.19
CA VAL A 366 14.40 1.10 27.29
C VAL A 366 15.65 0.47 27.90
N SER A 367 16.49 -0.14 27.09
CA SER A 367 17.80 -0.68 27.51
C SER A 367 18.90 -0.23 26.54
N ILE A 368 20.12 -0.11 27.05
CA ILE A 368 21.33 0.11 26.25
C ILE A 368 22.19 -1.15 26.46
N GLY A 369 22.43 -1.89 25.38
CA GLY A 369 22.97 -3.23 25.50
C GLY A 369 22.06 -4.12 26.36
N ASP A 370 22.63 -4.77 27.35
CA ASP A 370 21.89 -5.62 28.29
C ASP A 370 21.34 -4.85 29.50
N ASP A 371 21.78 -3.61 29.71
CA ASP A 371 21.43 -2.82 30.88
C ASP A 371 20.19 -1.95 30.67
N LYS A 372 19.37 -1.81 31.72
CA LYS A 372 18.25 -0.88 31.72
C LYS A 372 18.76 0.55 31.69
N TRP A 373 18.25 1.34 30.72
CA TRP A 373 18.56 2.76 30.66
C TRP A 373 17.59 3.52 31.57
N THR A 374 18.14 4.11 32.65
CA THR A 374 17.36 4.84 33.65
C THR A 374 17.72 6.33 33.73
N ASP A 375 18.89 6.70 33.24
CA ASP A 375 19.38 8.09 33.26
C ASP A 375 18.92 8.87 32.03
N VAL A 376 17.85 9.63 32.18
CA VAL A 376 17.26 10.48 31.11
C VAL A 376 18.26 11.55 30.61
N GLU A 377 19.19 11.95 31.45
CA GLU A 377 20.19 12.99 31.15
C GLU A 377 21.48 12.44 30.53
N LYS A 378 21.54 11.13 30.25
CA LYS A 378 22.73 10.51 29.65
C LYS A 378 23.16 11.23 28.39
N VAL A 379 24.41 11.66 28.36
CA VAL A 379 25.08 12.28 27.23
C VAL A 379 25.83 11.21 26.44
N LEU A 380 25.74 11.27 25.10
CA LEU A 380 26.49 10.36 24.23
C LEU A 380 27.97 10.77 24.21
N THR A 381 28.87 9.84 24.51
CA THR A 381 30.31 10.04 24.49
C THR A 381 30.99 9.15 23.45
N ALA A 382 32.22 9.48 23.08
CA ALA A 382 33.01 8.63 22.17
C ALA A 382 33.29 7.23 22.78
N GLU A 383 33.34 7.12 24.10
CA GLU A 383 33.53 5.86 24.82
C GLU A 383 32.32 4.93 24.63
N ASP A 384 31.11 5.46 24.53
CA ASP A 384 29.89 4.68 24.29
C ASP A 384 29.93 3.91 22.96
N LEU A 385 30.72 4.38 21.99
CA LEU A 385 30.91 3.75 20.67
C LEU A 385 32.33 3.20 20.47
N ALA A 386 33.13 3.10 21.52
CA ALA A 386 34.51 2.62 21.43
C ALA A 386 34.63 1.18 20.91
N ASN A 387 33.62 0.36 21.13
CA ASN A 387 33.53 -1.03 20.65
C ASN A 387 32.84 -1.18 19.29
N GLY A 388 32.60 -0.05 18.59
CA GLY A 388 32.07 -0.01 17.23
C GLY A 388 30.61 0.39 17.14
N ASP A 389 29.75 -0.06 18.04
CA ASP A 389 28.32 0.28 18.04
C ASP A 389 27.71 0.31 19.44
N MET A 390 26.56 0.99 19.56
CA MET A 390 25.71 0.95 20.74
C MET A 390 24.32 0.46 20.32
N ILE A 391 23.81 -0.52 21.05
CA ILE A 391 22.46 -1.05 20.82
C ILE A 391 21.48 -0.44 21.81
N VAL A 392 20.43 0.20 21.29
CA VAL A 392 19.30 0.71 22.08
C VAL A 392 18.08 -0.16 21.82
N ARG A 393 17.53 -0.76 22.86
CA ARG A 393 16.29 -1.55 22.79
C ARG A 393 15.13 -0.78 23.39
N LYS A 394 14.10 -0.52 22.57
CA LYS A 394 12.83 0.13 22.96
C LYS A 394 11.74 -0.92 23.16
N GLY A 395 11.33 -1.13 24.41
CA GLY A 395 10.39 -2.19 24.76
C GLY A 395 10.98 -3.58 24.55
N LYS A 396 10.11 -4.57 24.27
CA LYS A 396 10.53 -5.97 24.09
C LYS A 396 10.99 -6.31 22.67
N LYS A 397 10.68 -5.45 21.67
CA LYS A 397 10.71 -5.86 20.26
C LYS A 397 11.42 -4.90 19.29
N LYS A 398 11.81 -3.69 19.70
CA LYS A 398 12.42 -2.71 18.81
C LYS A 398 13.86 -2.45 19.23
N PHE A 399 14.77 -2.54 18.25
CA PHE A 399 16.21 -2.35 18.44
C PHE A 399 16.70 -1.31 17.45
N TYR A 400 17.69 -0.55 17.87
CA TYR A 400 18.34 0.48 17.07
C TYR A 400 19.83 0.39 17.32
N ARG A 401 20.61 0.49 16.25
CA ARG A 401 22.07 0.42 16.28
C ARG A 401 22.64 1.80 16.02
N LEU A 402 23.37 2.35 16.96
CA LEU A 402 24.12 3.61 16.78
C LEU A 402 25.56 3.26 16.39
N ILE A 403 26.02 3.80 15.27
CA ILE A 403 27.38 3.61 14.76
C ILE A 403 28.04 4.96 14.53
N LYS A 404 29.34 5.01 14.68
CA LYS A 404 30.13 6.18 14.31
C LYS A 404 30.23 6.28 12.78
N ALA A 405 30.09 7.51 12.22
CA ALA A 405 30.23 7.82 10.79
C ALA A 405 31.63 7.48 10.28
#